data_ad4d6724bfc98a5f37a4a131c6bc0d54
#
_entry.id   ad4d6724bfc98a5f37a4a131c6bc0d54
#
_cell.length_a   1.000
_cell.length_b   1.000
_cell.length_c   1.000
_cell.angle_alpha   90.00
_cell.angle_beta   90.00
_cell.angle_gamma   90.00
#
_symmetry.space_group_name_H-M   'P 1'
#
loop_
_entity.id
_entity.type
_entity.pdbx_description
1 polymer ?
#
loop_
_entity_poly.entity_id
_entity_poly.type
_entity_poly.pdbx_seq_one_letter_code
_entity_poly.pdbx_strand_id
1 'polypeptide(L)'
;NIIQQSQVVPVWMVDGQPPSGKILVPVDGSSHSLRAVDHLAFILAGRQDNELVFFHVQPKLRQYCTIDFDSATAEPLEELVATGDRQCIDNFYGQAQKKLAEAGIGESQFEIKTNTGLSSVGSQIVKELESGRYQTVVMGRSGGSRNYFMGSVAQQVIGKATDCAVWIVP
;
A
#
# COMPACT_ATOMS: atom_id res chain seq x y z
N ASN A 1 9.25 17.52 -11.73
CA ASN A 1 9.74 16.23 -11.25
C ASN A 1 9.10 15.12 -12.09
N ILE A 2 9.93 14.26 -12.70
CA ILE A 2 9.47 13.17 -13.59
C ILE A 2 8.41 12.29 -12.91
N ILE A 3 8.60 11.93 -11.65
CA ILE A 3 7.70 11.07 -10.89
C ILE A 3 6.30 11.70 -10.73
N GLN A 4 6.25 13.00 -10.50
CA GLN A 4 4.99 13.73 -10.35
C GLN A 4 4.24 13.88 -11.68
N GLN A 5 4.95 13.88 -12.80
CA GLN A 5 4.39 14.07 -14.14
C GLN A 5 4.04 12.76 -14.84
N SER A 6 4.65 11.62 -14.44
CA SER A 6 4.34 10.31 -15.01
C SER A 6 2.94 9.85 -14.60
N GLN A 7 1.98 9.91 -15.52
CA GLN A 7 0.57 9.55 -15.29
C GLN A 7 0.19 8.23 -15.96
N VAL A 8 1.03 7.69 -16.81
CA VAL A 8 0.68 6.57 -17.71
C VAL A 8 1.63 5.40 -17.54
N VAL A 9 2.89 5.65 -17.17
CA VAL A 9 3.91 4.60 -17.04
C VAL A 9 4.37 4.47 -15.60
N PRO A 10 4.62 3.25 -15.11
CA PRO A 10 5.24 3.03 -13.81
C PRO A 10 6.64 3.66 -13.75
N VAL A 11 6.99 4.23 -12.60
CA VAL A 11 8.31 4.81 -12.35
C VAL A 11 8.97 4.06 -11.21
N TRP A 12 10.18 3.60 -11.45
CA TRP A 12 10.99 2.93 -10.44
C TRP A 12 12.15 3.83 -10.05
N MET A 13 12.22 4.16 -8.78
CA MET A 13 13.37 4.79 -8.15
C MET A 13 14.15 3.72 -7.42
N VAL A 14 15.45 3.62 -7.68
CA VAL A 14 16.31 2.64 -7.02
C VAL A 14 17.38 3.40 -6.25
N ASP A 15 17.41 3.20 -4.94
CA ASP A 15 18.41 3.76 -4.05
C ASP A 15 19.09 2.62 -3.27
N GLY A 16 20.42 2.68 -3.21
CA GLY A 16 21.24 1.73 -2.47
C GLY A 16 21.26 0.30 -3.02
N GLN A 17 21.76 -0.62 -2.19
CA GLN A 17 21.72 -2.06 -2.43
C GLN A 17 20.75 -2.69 -1.43
N PRO A 18 19.62 -3.17 -1.90
CA PRO A 18 18.59 -3.71 -1.01
C PRO A 18 19.06 -4.98 -0.29
N PRO A 19 18.73 -5.12 1.00
CA PRO A 19 19.27 -6.19 1.85
C PRO A 19 18.56 -7.54 1.74
N SER A 20 17.43 -7.64 1.06
CA SER A 20 16.58 -8.85 1.05
C SER A 20 15.71 -8.95 -0.19
N GLY A 21 15.05 -10.11 -0.40
CA GLY A 21 14.04 -10.31 -1.45
C GLY A 21 12.61 -9.93 -1.05
N LYS A 22 12.41 -9.23 0.07
CA LYS A 22 11.07 -8.82 0.54
C LYS A 22 10.57 -7.59 -0.17
N ILE A 23 9.30 -7.62 -0.54
CA ILE A 23 8.60 -6.53 -1.23
C ILE A 23 7.41 -6.08 -0.39
N LEU A 24 7.40 -4.81 0.00
CA LEU A 24 6.27 -4.20 0.69
C LEU A 24 5.26 -3.67 -0.33
N VAL A 25 3.99 -4.01 -0.14
CA VAL A 25 2.89 -3.56 -1.00
C VAL A 25 1.84 -2.87 -0.12
N PRO A 26 1.94 -1.56 0.10
CA PRO A 26 0.91 -0.81 0.81
C PRO A 26 -0.39 -0.82 0.03
N VAL A 27 -1.50 -1.17 0.69
CA VAL A 27 -2.82 -1.31 0.09
C VAL A 27 -3.89 -0.57 0.89
N ASP A 28 -4.83 0.04 0.19
CA ASP A 28 -5.93 0.82 0.74
C ASP A 28 -7.31 0.41 0.18
N GLY A 29 -7.38 -0.72 -0.51
CA GLY A 29 -8.59 -1.20 -1.16
C GLY A 29 -8.95 -0.45 -2.46
N SER A 30 -8.17 0.53 -2.89
CA SER A 30 -8.44 1.31 -4.10
C SER A 30 -8.06 0.58 -5.38
N SER A 31 -8.61 1.05 -6.51
CA SER A 31 -8.21 0.59 -7.84
C SER A 31 -6.75 0.89 -8.17
N HIS A 32 -6.14 1.91 -7.55
CA HIS A 32 -4.74 2.25 -7.74
C HIS A 32 -3.82 1.23 -7.05
N SER A 33 -4.16 0.82 -5.81
CA SER A 33 -3.43 -0.25 -5.15
C SER A 33 -3.60 -1.59 -5.87
N LEU A 34 -4.78 -1.86 -6.46
CA LEU A 34 -4.98 -3.07 -7.27
C LEU A 34 -4.15 -3.07 -8.57
N ARG A 35 -3.98 -1.90 -9.21
CA ARG A 35 -3.07 -1.77 -10.36
C ARG A 35 -1.60 -1.98 -9.97
N ALA A 36 -1.22 -1.53 -8.77
CA ALA A 36 0.12 -1.79 -8.25
C ALA A 36 0.38 -3.30 -8.08
N VAL A 37 -0.61 -4.05 -7.58
CA VAL A 37 -0.55 -5.52 -7.49
C VAL A 37 -0.49 -6.16 -8.87
N ASP A 38 -1.29 -5.71 -9.82
CA ASP A 38 -1.30 -6.22 -11.19
C ASP A 38 0.06 -6.03 -11.89
N HIS A 39 0.64 -4.83 -11.74
CA HIS A 39 1.97 -4.55 -12.26
C HIS A 39 3.05 -5.42 -11.59
N LEU A 40 2.99 -5.57 -10.27
CA LEU A 40 3.89 -6.43 -9.52
C LEU A 40 3.79 -7.89 -9.98
N ALA A 41 2.57 -8.41 -10.11
CA ALA A 41 2.29 -9.76 -10.59
C ALA A 41 2.90 -10.00 -11.99
N PHE A 42 2.75 -9.03 -12.90
CA PHE A 42 3.35 -9.08 -14.23
C PHE A 42 4.89 -9.16 -14.18
N ILE A 43 5.53 -8.34 -13.34
CA ILE A 43 7.00 -8.30 -13.22
C ILE A 43 7.56 -9.57 -12.57
N LEU A 44 6.85 -10.15 -11.61
CA LEU A 44 7.28 -11.31 -10.85
C LEU A 44 6.77 -12.64 -11.42
N ALA A 45 6.05 -12.62 -12.55
CA ALA A 45 5.50 -13.84 -13.14
C ALA A 45 6.55 -14.95 -13.28
N GLY A 46 6.25 -16.13 -12.73
CA GLY A 46 7.13 -17.30 -12.73
C GLY A 46 8.31 -17.26 -11.75
N ARG A 47 8.46 -16.20 -10.94
CA ARG A 47 9.50 -16.12 -9.90
C ARG A 47 9.00 -16.71 -8.59
N GLN A 48 9.89 -17.47 -7.91
CA GLN A 48 9.59 -18.16 -6.65
C GLN A 48 10.39 -17.60 -5.46
N ASP A 49 11.30 -16.66 -5.71
CA ASP A 49 12.31 -16.17 -4.78
C ASP A 49 11.91 -14.86 -4.06
N ASN A 50 10.68 -14.38 -4.26
CA ASN A 50 10.20 -13.14 -3.66
C ASN A 50 9.18 -13.42 -2.55
N GLU A 51 9.26 -12.63 -1.49
CA GLU A 51 8.29 -12.61 -0.39
C GLU A 51 7.55 -11.28 -0.43
N LEU A 52 6.23 -11.34 -0.60
CA LEU A 52 5.37 -10.16 -0.68
C LEU A 52 4.72 -9.89 0.68
N VAL A 53 4.68 -8.66 1.09
CA VAL A 53 3.99 -8.23 2.30
C VAL A 53 2.95 -7.18 1.93
N PHE A 54 1.68 -7.58 1.92
CA PHE A 54 0.57 -6.63 1.79
C PHE A 54 0.37 -5.92 3.12
N PHE A 55 0.54 -4.62 3.11
CA PHE A 55 0.48 -3.79 4.32
C PHE A 55 -0.72 -2.84 4.25
N HIS A 56 -1.71 -3.11 5.08
CA HIS A 56 -2.88 -2.26 5.22
C HIS A 56 -2.82 -1.46 6.52
N VAL A 57 -3.08 -0.17 6.42
CA VAL A 57 -3.24 0.72 7.57
C VAL A 57 -4.71 1.03 7.73
N GLN A 58 -5.32 0.48 8.78
CA GLN A 58 -6.74 0.68 9.06
C GLN A 58 -7.02 2.17 9.32
N PRO A 59 -7.97 2.76 8.59
CA PRO A 59 -8.32 4.16 8.79
C PRO A 59 -9.04 4.39 10.13
N LYS A 60 -8.88 5.58 10.68
CA LYS A 60 -9.58 6.02 11.89
C LYS A 60 -10.59 7.10 11.56
N LEU A 61 -11.63 7.21 12.39
CA LEU A 61 -12.68 8.21 12.24
C LEU A 61 -12.10 9.64 12.06
N ARG A 62 -11.07 10.00 12.79
CA ARG A 62 -10.37 11.30 12.70
C ARG A 62 -9.75 11.60 11.32
N GLN A 63 -9.56 10.61 10.48
CA GLN A 63 -9.07 10.81 9.10
C GLN A 63 -10.19 11.25 8.15
N TYR A 64 -11.44 10.97 8.50
CA TYR A 64 -12.63 11.36 7.75
C TYR A 64 -13.32 12.58 8.33
N CYS A 65 -13.22 12.77 9.65
CA CYS A 65 -13.92 13.83 10.36
C CYS A 65 -12.99 14.49 11.38
N THR A 66 -12.82 15.80 11.25
CA THR A 66 -11.98 16.63 12.13
C THR A 66 -12.72 17.19 13.34
N ILE A 67 -14.03 16.96 13.42
CA ILE A 67 -14.87 17.40 14.55
C ILE A 67 -14.68 16.41 15.69
N ASP A 68 -14.49 16.91 16.90
CA ASP A 68 -14.47 16.07 18.10
C ASP A 68 -15.91 15.68 18.46
N PHE A 69 -16.15 14.37 18.50
CA PHE A 69 -17.40 13.79 18.99
C PHE A 69 -17.26 13.39 20.45
N ASP A 70 -18.36 13.41 21.19
CA ASP A 70 -18.44 12.74 22.48
C ASP A 70 -18.26 11.21 22.28
N SER A 71 -17.91 10.50 23.35
CA SER A 71 -17.62 9.05 23.28
C SER A 71 -18.83 8.25 22.80
N ALA A 72 -20.03 8.63 23.18
CA ALA A 72 -21.27 7.93 22.82
C ALA A 72 -21.58 8.03 21.31
N THR A 73 -21.16 9.13 20.66
CA THR A 73 -21.32 9.33 19.21
C THR A 73 -20.11 8.78 18.43
N ALA A 74 -18.91 8.88 18.99
CA ALA A 74 -17.68 8.46 18.33
C ALA A 74 -17.60 6.92 18.18
N GLU A 75 -17.93 6.15 19.21
CA GLU A 75 -17.80 4.69 19.19
C GLU A 75 -18.59 4.00 18.05
N PRO A 76 -19.89 4.29 17.82
CA PRO A 76 -20.62 3.69 16.71
C PRO A 76 -20.06 4.08 15.34
N LEU A 77 -19.55 5.32 15.19
CA LEU A 77 -18.95 5.79 13.94
C LEU A 77 -17.60 5.13 13.68
N GLU A 78 -16.79 4.91 14.71
CA GLU A 78 -15.51 4.19 14.58
C GLU A 78 -15.76 2.73 14.18
N GLU A 79 -16.77 2.08 14.74
CA GLU A 79 -17.16 0.72 14.37
C GLU A 79 -17.65 0.64 12.92
N LEU A 80 -18.44 1.63 12.48
CA LEU A 80 -18.92 1.71 11.10
C LEU A 80 -17.75 1.88 10.11
N VAL A 81 -16.80 2.76 10.43
CA VAL A 81 -15.59 2.97 9.62
C VAL A 81 -14.76 1.70 9.56
N ALA A 82 -14.53 1.04 10.70
CA ALA A 82 -13.75 -0.19 10.76
C ALA A 82 -14.41 -1.35 9.99
N THR A 83 -15.75 -1.45 10.05
CA THR A 83 -16.50 -2.48 9.34
C THR A 83 -16.49 -2.24 7.84
N GLY A 84 -16.71 -1.00 7.39
CA GLY A 84 -16.66 -0.64 5.98
C GLY A 84 -15.26 -0.85 5.38
N ASP A 85 -14.22 -0.47 6.11
CA ASP A 85 -12.83 -0.69 5.73
C ASP A 85 -12.53 -2.19 5.58
N ARG A 86 -12.93 -3.01 6.56
CA ARG A 86 -12.74 -4.47 6.52
C ARG A 86 -13.40 -5.09 5.29
N GLN A 87 -14.63 -4.74 4.99
CA GLN A 87 -15.33 -5.25 3.81
C GLN A 87 -14.65 -4.83 2.51
N CYS A 88 -14.17 -3.60 2.44
CA CYS A 88 -13.44 -3.08 1.28
C CYS A 88 -12.12 -3.83 1.07
N ILE A 89 -11.35 -4.01 2.14
CA ILE A 89 -10.03 -4.65 2.05
C ILE A 89 -10.13 -6.16 1.81
N ASP A 90 -11.14 -6.83 2.35
CA ASP A 90 -11.38 -8.26 2.08
C ASP A 90 -11.71 -8.49 0.60
N ASN A 91 -12.56 -7.64 0.01
CA ASN A 91 -12.86 -7.70 -1.42
C ASN A 91 -11.61 -7.40 -2.27
N PHE A 92 -10.79 -6.44 -1.85
CA PHE A 92 -9.52 -6.16 -2.50
C PHE A 92 -8.60 -7.38 -2.49
N TYR A 93 -8.42 -8.05 -1.35
CA TYR A 93 -7.57 -9.23 -1.26
C TYR A 93 -8.06 -10.37 -2.15
N GLY A 94 -9.36 -10.59 -2.25
CA GLY A 94 -9.90 -11.59 -3.19
C GLY A 94 -9.52 -11.31 -4.64
N GLN A 95 -9.53 -10.05 -5.06
CA GLN A 95 -9.10 -9.66 -6.41
C GLN A 95 -7.58 -9.75 -6.57
N ALA A 96 -6.81 -9.33 -5.56
CA ALA A 96 -5.35 -9.38 -5.57
C ALA A 96 -4.85 -10.82 -5.66
N GLN A 97 -5.39 -11.73 -4.85
CA GLN A 97 -5.06 -13.16 -4.86
C GLN A 97 -5.29 -13.80 -6.24
N LYS A 98 -6.42 -13.46 -6.88
CA LYS A 98 -6.70 -13.94 -8.23
C LYS A 98 -5.62 -13.52 -9.24
N LYS A 99 -5.23 -12.23 -9.22
CA LYS A 99 -4.17 -11.72 -10.11
C LYS A 99 -2.81 -12.36 -9.84
N LEU A 100 -2.47 -12.57 -8.58
CA LEU A 100 -1.22 -13.25 -8.19
C LEU A 100 -1.22 -14.71 -8.65
N ALA A 101 -2.32 -15.43 -8.45
CA ALA A 101 -2.44 -16.83 -8.89
C ALA A 101 -2.34 -16.96 -10.43
N GLU A 102 -2.95 -16.06 -11.20
CA GLU A 102 -2.85 -15.99 -12.66
C GLU A 102 -1.39 -15.77 -13.12
N ALA A 103 -0.57 -15.09 -12.32
CA ALA A 103 0.87 -14.89 -12.57
C ALA A 103 1.76 -16.04 -12.02
N GLY A 104 1.17 -17.07 -11.42
CA GLY A 104 1.90 -18.19 -10.83
C GLY A 104 2.52 -17.90 -9.45
N ILE A 105 2.06 -16.85 -8.76
CA ILE A 105 2.49 -16.50 -7.40
C ILE A 105 1.54 -17.16 -6.41
N GLY A 106 2.06 -18.10 -5.62
CA GLY A 106 1.28 -18.87 -4.66
C GLY A 106 1.07 -18.18 -3.32
N GLU A 107 0.10 -18.66 -2.53
CA GLU A 107 -0.23 -18.11 -1.22
C GLU A 107 0.93 -18.15 -0.22
N SER A 108 1.87 -19.09 -0.37
CA SER A 108 3.07 -19.17 0.48
C SER A 108 4.08 -18.05 0.23
N GLN A 109 3.92 -17.27 -0.84
CA GLN A 109 4.83 -16.18 -1.21
C GLN A 109 4.38 -14.81 -0.70
N PHE A 110 3.23 -14.71 -0.05
CA PHE A 110 2.77 -13.44 0.49
C PHE A 110 2.14 -13.57 1.88
N GLU A 111 2.28 -12.52 2.65
CA GLU A 111 1.59 -12.33 3.94
C GLU A 111 0.78 -11.03 3.94
N ILE A 112 -0.22 -10.97 4.79
CA ILE A 112 -1.07 -9.80 4.99
C ILE A 112 -0.80 -9.25 6.39
N LYS A 113 -0.42 -7.98 6.46
CA LYS A 113 -0.25 -7.23 7.71
C LYS A 113 -1.22 -6.07 7.78
N THR A 114 -1.97 -5.99 8.87
CA THR A 114 -2.82 -4.84 9.17
C THR A 114 -2.28 -4.09 10.37
N ASN A 115 -2.19 -2.76 10.26
CA ASN A 115 -1.76 -1.88 11.33
C ASN A 115 -2.86 -0.89 11.70
N THR A 116 -3.05 -0.69 13.02
CA THR A 116 -4.06 0.21 13.60
C THR A 116 -3.44 1.43 14.31
N GLY A 117 -2.19 1.78 13.96
CA GLY A 117 -1.43 2.84 14.62
C GLY A 117 -2.06 4.24 14.58
N LEU A 118 -1.60 5.13 15.47
CA LEU A 118 -2.13 6.50 15.62
C LEU A 118 -1.51 7.51 14.65
N SER A 119 -0.37 7.19 14.04
CA SER A 119 0.31 8.08 13.10
C SER A 119 -0.31 8.04 11.69
N SER A 120 0.08 8.98 10.83
CA SER A 120 -0.40 9.01 9.44
C SER A 120 -0.04 7.73 8.69
N VAL A 121 -0.85 7.35 7.70
CA VAL A 121 -0.64 6.16 6.86
C VAL A 121 0.77 6.13 6.28
N GLY A 122 1.24 7.23 5.71
CA GLY A 122 2.59 7.31 5.14
C GLY A 122 3.69 7.13 6.18
N SER A 123 3.52 7.64 7.41
CA SER A 123 4.48 7.42 8.50
C SER A 123 4.54 5.96 8.95
N GLN A 124 3.40 5.27 8.94
CA GLN A 124 3.35 3.85 9.28
C GLN A 124 4.02 2.98 8.21
N ILE A 125 3.83 3.32 6.94
CA ILE A 125 4.50 2.63 5.81
C ILE A 125 6.02 2.84 5.90
N VAL A 126 6.49 4.07 6.14
CA VAL A 126 7.92 4.36 6.30
C VAL A 126 8.51 3.58 7.48
N LYS A 127 7.82 3.56 8.62
CA LYS A 127 8.25 2.79 9.80
C LYS A 127 8.33 1.29 9.51
N GLU A 128 7.38 0.74 8.77
CA GLU A 128 7.39 -0.66 8.34
C GLU A 128 8.58 -0.94 7.40
N LEU A 129 8.85 -0.04 6.44
CA LEU A 129 10.03 -0.14 5.56
C LEU A 129 11.33 -0.19 6.35
N GLU A 130 11.52 0.71 7.30
CA GLU A 130 12.73 0.80 8.12
C GLU A 130 12.93 -0.44 8.99
N SER A 131 11.85 -0.97 9.59
CA SER A 131 11.92 -2.11 10.51
C SER A 131 11.98 -3.46 9.79
N GLY A 132 11.35 -3.58 8.62
CA GLY A 132 11.15 -4.86 7.93
C GLY A 132 12.23 -5.24 6.92
N ARG A 133 13.20 -4.37 6.66
CA ARG A 133 14.29 -4.59 5.68
C ARG A 133 13.79 -4.98 4.29
N TYR A 134 12.85 -4.21 3.77
CA TYR A 134 12.28 -4.46 2.46
C TYR A 134 13.22 -4.01 1.34
N GLN A 135 13.34 -4.84 0.31
CA GLN A 135 14.07 -4.51 -0.91
C GLN A 135 13.36 -3.46 -1.75
N THR A 136 12.05 -3.58 -1.80
CA THR A 136 11.21 -2.77 -2.70
C THR A 136 9.92 -2.41 -2.00
N VAL A 137 9.43 -1.21 -2.23
CA VAL A 137 8.04 -0.85 -1.97
C VAL A 137 7.33 -0.59 -3.30
N VAL A 138 6.17 -1.23 -3.49
CA VAL A 138 5.34 -1.08 -4.69
C VAL A 138 4.01 -0.49 -4.29
N MET A 139 3.66 0.67 -4.83
CA MET A 139 2.44 1.36 -4.44
C MET A 139 1.78 2.09 -5.60
N GLY A 140 0.47 2.28 -5.47
CA GLY A 140 -0.28 3.13 -6.37
C GLY A 140 0.15 4.60 -6.25
N ARG A 141 0.11 5.32 -7.36
CA ARG A 141 0.46 6.73 -7.42
C ARG A 141 -0.47 7.61 -6.56
N SER A 142 -1.73 7.25 -6.48
CA SER A 142 -2.77 7.94 -5.67
C SER A 142 -3.65 6.90 -5.00
N GLY A 143 -4.37 7.31 -3.95
CA GLY A 143 -5.40 6.48 -3.34
C GLY A 143 -6.77 6.70 -4.00
N GLY A 144 -7.87 6.51 -3.24
CA GLY A 144 -9.24 6.59 -3.74
C GLY A 144 -9.71 7.95 -4.29
N SER A 145 -8.89 9.00 -4.27
CA SER A 145 -9.24 10.32 -4.84
C SER A 145 -8.88 10.40 -6.33
N ARG A 146 -9.80 10.95 -7.15
CA ARG A 146 -9.63 11.15 -8.60
C ARG A 146 -8.65 12.27 -8.98
N ASN A 147 -7.65 12.56 -8.19
CA ASN A 147 -6.76 13.69 -8.44
C ASN A 147 -5.63 13.30 -9.41
N TYR A 148 -5.37 14.16 -10.40
CA TYR A 148 -4.21 14.08 -11.30
C TYR A 148 -2.87 14.19 -10.57
N PHE A 149 -2.88 14.57 -9.29
CA PHE A 149 -1.69 14.73 -8.47
C PHE A 149 -1.32 13.43 -7.75
N MET A 150 -0.04 13.28 -7.48
CA MET A 150 0.47 12.20 -6.64
C MET A 150 -0.12 12.30 -5.23
N GLY A 151 -0.60 11.19 -4.69
CA GLY A 151 -1.15 11.12 -3.34
C GLY A 151 -0.11 11.48 -2.27
N SER A 152 -0.56 12.07 -1.17
CA SER A 152 0.29 12.49 -0.05
C SER A 152 1.09 11.34 0.57
N VAL A 153 0.51 10.14 0.61
CA VAL A 153 1.18 8.92 1.10
C VAL A 153 2.36 8.57 0.19
N ALA A 154 2.16 8.54 -1.13
CA ALA A 154 3.24 8.26 -2.08
C ALA A 154 4.35 9.30 -2.00
N GLN A 155 4.01 10.59 -1.89
CA GLN A 155 4.99 11.67 -1.71
C GLN A 155 5.81 11.48 -0.42
N GLN A 156 5.16 11.11 0.68
CA GLN A 156 5.83 10.89 1.97
C GLN A 156 6.78 9.69 1.91
N VAL A 157 6.36 8.58 1.31
CA VAL A 157 7.19 7.39 1.16
C VAL A 157 8.40 7.69 0.28
N ILE A 158 8.22 8.31 -0.90
CA ILE A 158 9.32 8.70 -1.79
C ILE A 158 10.32 9.62 -1.10
N GLY A 159 9.86 10.54 -0.27
CA GLY A 159 10.72 11.50 0.42
C GLY A 159 11.51 10.93 1.60
N LYS A 160 11.18 9.73 2.07
CA LYS A 160 11.76 9.13 3.29
C LYS A 160 12.31 7.71 3.09
N ALA A 161 11.93 7.03 2.02
CA ALA A 161 12.45 5.70 1.72
C ALA A 161 13.93 5.80 1.35
N THR A 162 14.76 5.01 2.00
CA THR A 162 16.21 4.89 1.76
C THR A 162 16.60 3.43 1.64
N ASP A 163 17.69 3.14 0.93
CA ASP A 163 18.23 1.79 0.75
C ASP A 163 17.23 0.77 0.18
N CYS A 164 16.26 1.22 -0.60
CA CYS A 164 15.27 0.37 -1.24
C CYS A 164 14.82 0.92 -2.61
N ALA A 165 14.19 0.06 -3.41
CA ALA A 165 13.52 0.50 -4.62
C ALA A 165 12.08 0.96 -4.32
N VAL A 166 11.65 2.07 -4.91
CA VAL A 166 10.27 2.57 -4.83
C VAL A 166 9.64 2.50 -6.21
N TRP A 167 8.60 1.70 -6.37
CA TRP A 167 7.83 1.59 -7.61
C TRP A 167 6.51 2.32 -7.44
N ILE A 168 6.29 3.31 -8.28
CA ILE A 168 5.04 4.08 -8.32
C ILE A 168 4.28 3.70 -9.58
N VAL A 169 3.10 3.12 -9.38
CA VAL A 169 2.22 2.63 -10.46
C VAL A 169 1.05 3.61 -10.63
N PRO A 170 0.76 4.11 -11.85
CA PRO A 170 -0.33 5.04 -12.15
C PRO A 170 -1.73 4.51 -11.88
#